data_a63823efaad1c53ceab3cc8cfe5aa18d
#
_entry.id   a63823efaad1c53ceab3cc8cfe5aa18d
#
_cell.length_a   1.000
_cell.length_b   1.000
_cell.length_c   1.000
_cell.angle_alpha   90.00
_cell.angle_beta   90.00
_cell.angle_gamma   90.00
#
_symmetry.space_group_name_H-M   'P 1'
#
loop_
_entity.id
_entity.type
_entity.pdbx_description
1 polymer ?
#
loop_
_entity_poly.entity_id
_entity_poly.type
_entity_poly.pdbx_seq_one_letter_code
_entity_poly.pdbx_strand_id
1 'polypeptide(L)'
;MKSLRLALAVALAAFLASAFAFEPKSGQAGKDVVWVPTPQALVDRMLDMAKVTPQDFVMDLGSGDGRTVITAARRGARAIGVEYNPEMVELSKRNAAKAGVAGKASFVKADLFKTDLSRASVITMFLLEDINIKLRPRILQLKPGTRIVSNTFTMGDWEADQKSTIEGESCDGSWCTALLWIVPARVAGTHRLPQGELTLKQQYQMLTGSLRTGGKTFALEGRVRGEEVSFTAGGRKYAGRMNGGTLELK
;
A
#
# COMPACT_ATOMS: atom_id res chain seq x y z
N MET A 1 11.97 -41.35 -39.34
CA MET A 1 10.54 -41.33 -39.10
C MET A 1 10.12 -41.30 -37.59
N LYS A 2 10.84 -42.01 -36.70
CA LYS A 2 10.53 -42.01 -35.26
C LYS A 2 10.76 -40.64 -34.57
N SER A 3 11.85 -39.93 -34.94
CA SER A 3 12.21 -38.60 -34.40
C SER A 3 11.22 -37.49 -34.80
N LEU A 4 10.66 -37.56 -36.03
CA LEU A 4 9.69 -36.58 -36.51
C LEU A 4 8.34 -36.73 -35.80
N ARG A 5 7.93 -37.98 -35.49
CA ARG A 5 6.69 -38.27 -34.75
C ARG A 5 6.79 -37.79 -33.27
N LEU A 6 7.96 -37.90 -32.65
CA LEU A 6 8.19 -37.45 -31.29
C LEU A 6 8.17 -35.93 -31.19
N ALA A 7 8.77 -35.23 -32.16
CA ALA A 7 8.75 -33.78 -32.22
C ALA A 7 7.33 -33.21 -32.42
N LEU A 8 6.54 -33.90 -33.27
CA LEU A 8 5.14 -33.52 -33.51
C LEU A 8 4.27 -33.72 -32.26
N ALA A 9 4.47 -34.83 -31.52
CA ALA A 9 3.76 -35.11 -30.28
C ALA A 9 4.05 -34.13 -29.18
N VAL A 10 5.33 -33.69 -29.03
CA VAL A 10 5.73 -32.68 -28.05
C VAL A 10 5.17 -31.30 -28.41
N ALA A 11 5.18 -30.91 -29.69
CA ALA A 11 4.57 -29.68 -30.17
C ALA A 11 3.04 -29.65 -29.96
N LEU A 12 2.35 -30.77 -30.19
CA LEU A 12 0.93 -30.87 -29.96
C LEU A 12 0.56 -30.82 -28.47
N ALA A 13 1.36 -31.45 -27.58
CA ALA A 13 1.15 -31.40 -26.15
C ALA A 13 1.37 -29.98 -25.59
N ALA A 14 2.37 -29.23 -26.11
CA ALA A 14 2.61 -27.83 -25.75
C ALA A 14 1.46 -26.91 -26.21
N PHE A 15 0.84 -27.20 -27.37
CA PHE A 15 -0.30 -26.45 -27.89
C PHE A 15 -1.58 -26.72 -27.09
N LEU A 16 -1.80 -27.97 -26.65
CA LEU A 16 -2.94 -28.36 -25.82
C LEU A 16 -2.86 -27.78 -24.40
N ALA A 17 -1.63 -27.66 -23.82
CA ALA A 17 -1.44 -27.03 -22.53
C ALA A 17 -1.76 -25.51 -22.54
N SER A 18 -1.61 -24.84 -23.68
CA SER A 18 -1.99 -23.44 -23.85
C SER A 18 -3.52 -23.24 -23.95
N ALA A 19 -4.27 -24.26 -24.35
CA ALA A 19 -5.72 -24.17 -24.58
C ALA A 19 -6.55 -24.11 -23.29
N PHE A 20 -5.96 -24.38 -22.11
CA PHE A 20 -6.64 -24.39 -20.82
C PHE A 20 -6.05 -23.39 -19.82
N ALA A 21 -5.35 -22.36 -20.28
CA ALA A 21 -4.85 -21.31 -19.39
C ALA A 21 -6.03 -20.54 -18.81
N PHE A 22 -6.11 -20.49 -17.47
CA PHE A 22 -7.11 -19.68 -16.77
C PHE A 22 -7.00 -18.22 -17.19
N GLU A 23 -8.14 -17.66 -17.66
CA GLU A 23 -8.31 -16.24 -17.98
C GLU A 23 -9.42 -15.66 -17.11
N PRO A 24 -9.12 -14.68 -16.25
CA PRO A 24 -10.12 -14.07 -15.39
C PRO A 24 -11.06 -13.16 -16.17
N LYS A 25 -12.32 -13.11 -15.71
CA LYS A 25 -13.31 -12.15 -16.21
C LYS A 25 -13.52 -11.04 -15.19
N SER A 26 -13.49 -9.78 -15.63
CA SER A 26 -13.83 -8.65 -14.76
C SER A 26 -15.23 -8.86 -14.16
N GLY A 27 -15.35 -8.64 -12.84
CA GLY A 27 -16.57 -8.91 -12.09
C GLY A 27 -16.72 -10.36 -11.61
N GLN A 28 -15.77 -11.27 -11.91
CA GLN A 28 -15.84 -12.63 -11.37
C GLN A 28 -15.75 -12.63 -9.84
N ALA A 29 -16.45 -13.58 -9.21
CA ALA A 29 -16.47 -13.72 -7.76
C ALA A 29 -15.08 -14.04 -7.22
N GLY A 30 -14.67 -13.31 -6.18
CA GLY A 30 -13.53 -13.62 -5.32
C GLY A 30 -14.00 -14.15 -3.97
N LYS A 31 -13.09 -14.22 -2.98
CA LYS A 31 -13.46 -14.63 -1.62
C LYS A 31 -14.32 -13.58 -0.91
N ASP A 32 -13.86 -12.35 -0.90
CA ASP A 32 -14.48 -11.24 -0.14
C ASP A 32 -14.90 -10.08 -1.07
N VAL A 33 -14.32 -10.00 -2.28
CA VAL A 33 -14.63 -8.99 -3.30
C VAL A 33 -14.63 -9.62 -4.68
N VAL A 34 -15.38 -9.02 -5.63
CA VAL A 34 -15.25 -9.37 -7.05
C VAL A 34 -13.91 -8.87 -7.59
N TRP A 35 -13.33 -9.62 -8.52
CA TRP A 35 -12.10 -9.18 -9.17
C TRP A 35 -12.40 -8.13 -10.24
N VAL A 36 -11.79 -6.95 -10.08
CA VAL A 36 -11.78 -5.87 -11.06
C VAL A 36 -10.33 -5.40 -11.24
N PRO A 37 -9.80 -5.40 -12.46
CA PRO A 37 -8.43 -4.97 -12.68
C PRO A 37 -8.27 -3.45 -12.51
N THR A 38 -7.33 -3.00 -11.70
CA THR A 38 -6.95 -1.59 -11.62
C THR A 38 -6.39 -1.13 -12.98
N PRO A 39 -6.85 -0.02 -13.57
CA PRO A 39 -6.26 0.53 -14.79
C PRO A 39 -4.75 0.76 -14.64
N GLN A 40 -3.96 0.46 -15.67
CA GLN A 40 -2.49 0.56 -15.57
C GLN A 40 -2.03 1.97 -15.20
N ALA A 41 -2.65 3.00 -15.77
CA ALA A 41 -2.33 4.39 -15.44
C ALA A 41 -2.55 4.70 -13.94
N LEU A 42 -3.58 4.09 -13.31
CA LEU A 42 -3.80 4.25 -11.88
C LEU A 42 -2.80 3.45 -11.04
N VAL A 43 -2.39 2.25 -11.48
CA VAL A 43 -1.29 1.49 -10.85
C VAL A 43 -0.02 2.35 -10.84
N ASP A 44 0.33 2.95 -11.97
CA ASP A 44 1.50 3.83 -12.07
C ASP A 44 1.38 5.02 -11.12
N ARG A 45 0.22 5.69 -11.09
CA ARG A 45 -0.07 6.81 -10.18
C ARG A 45 0.03 6.40 -8.70
N MET A 46 -0.50 5.24 -8.33
CA MET A 46 -0.42 4.71 -6.96
C MET A 46 1.05 4.51 -6.52
N LEU A 47 1.86 3.92 -7.38
CA LEU A 47 3.28 3.68 -7.09
C LEU A 47 4.11 4.98 -7.10
N ASP A 48 3.73 5.98 -7.93
CA ASP A 48 4.35 7.31 -7.93
C ASP A 48 4.03 8.07 -6.63
N MET A 49 2.78 8.06 -6.19
CA MET A 49 2.36 8.68 -4.92
C MET A 49 3.09 8.04 -3.73
N ALA A 50 3.25 6.71 -3.74
CA ALA A 50 4.04 6.00 -2.74
C ALA A 50 5.55 6.23 -2.91
N LYS A 51 6.02 6.89 -3.97
CA LYS A 51 7.44 7.10 -4.29
C LYS A 51 8.22 5.79 -4.21
N VAL A 52 7.72 4.75 -4.88
CA VAL A 52 8.33 3.42 -4.85
C VAL A 52 9.73 3.45 -5.47
N THR A 53 10.70 2.90 -4.76
CA THR A 53 12.11 2.82 -5.12
C THR A 53 12.62 1.37 -5.07
N PRO A 54 13.82 1.08 -5.61
CA PRO A 54 14.42 -0.25 -5.52
C PRO A 54 14.69 -0.77 -4.10
N GLN A 55 14.70 0.11 -3.10
CA GLN A 55 14.88 -0.23 -1.68
C GLN A 55 13.59 -0.71 -1.03
N ASP A 56 12.46 -0.52 -1.68
CA ASP A 56 11.16 -0.87 -1.12
C ASP A 56 10.85 -2.37 -1.19
N PHE A 57 10.05 -2.80 -0.22
CA PHE A 57 9.33 -4.06 -0.26
C PHE A 57 7.83 -3.75 -0.38
N VAL A 58 7.30 -3.95 -1.59
CA VAL A 58 5.90 -3.69 -1.92
C VAL A 58 5.07 -4.94 -1.66
N MET A 59 3.96 -4.82 -0.94
CA MET A 59 2.99 -5.89 -0.74
C MET A 59 1.64 -5.47 -1.30
N ASP A 60 1.10 -6.24 -2.24
CA ASP A 60 -0.21 -6.00 -2.86
C ASP A 60 -1.24 -6.97 -2.27
N LEU A 61 -2.26 -6.45 -1.59
CA LEU A 61 -3.29 -7.23 -0.92
C LEU A 61 -4.50 -7.41 -1.85
N GLY A 62 -4.77 -8.66 -2.22
CA GLY A 62 -5.72 -8.99 -3.28
C GLY A 62 -5.09 -8.74 -4.65
N SER A 63 -3.93 -9.35 -4.93
CA SER A 63 -3.07 -8.97 -6.06
C SER A 63 -3.65 -9.32 -7.45
N GLY A 64 -4.73 -10.09 -7.51
CA GLY A 64 -5.40 -10.41 -8.76
C GLY A 64 -4.46 -11.01 -9.81
N ASP A 65 -4.37 -10.38 -10.97
CA ASP A 65 -3.50 -10.81 -12.08
C ASP A 65 -2.03 -10.39 -11.93
N GLY A 66 -1.68 -9.75 -10.82
CA GLY A 66 -0.32 -9.37 -10.44
C GLY A 66 0.20 -8.07 -11.04
N ARG A 67 -0.64 -7.29 -11.75
CA ARG A 67 -0.18 -6.08 -12.46
C ARG A 67 0.52 -5.06 -11.59
N THR A 68 0.04 -4.80 -10.37
CA THR A 68 0.64 -3.86 -9.42
C THR A 68 2.01 -4.36 -8.96
N VAL A 69 2.10 -5.64 -8.59
CA VAL A 69 3.34 -6.30 -8.17
C VAL A 69 4.39 -6.28 -9.29
N ILE A 70 3.97 -6.61 -10.52
CA ILE A 70 4.82 -6.60 -11.72
C ILE A 70 5.34 -5.19 -12.00
N THR A 71 4.48 -4.18 -11.89
CA THR A 71 4.86 -2.78 -12.12
C THR A 71 5.84 -2.30 -11.05
N ALA A 72 5.64 -2.64 -9.77
CA ALA A 72 6.59 -2.34 -8.71
C ALA A 72 7.96 -3.03 -8.94
N ALA A 73 7.94 -4.29 -9.38
CA ALA A 73 9.17 -5.03 -9.71
C ALA A 73 9.93 -4.43 -10.91
N ARG A 74 9.23 -3.92 -11.93
CA ARG A 74 9.83 -3.17 -13.05
C ARG A 74 10.50 -1.87 -12.60
N ARG A 75 10.02 -1.23 -11.53
CA ARG A 75 10.66 -0.06 -10.87
C ARG A 75 11.85 -0.45 -10.00
N GLY A 76 12.19 -1.73 -9.94
CA GLY A 76 13.33 -2.25 -9.21
C GLY A 76 13.02 -2.74 -7.79
N ALA A 77 11.86 -2.47 -7.24
CA ALA A 77 11.45 -2.92 -5.92
C ALA A 77 11.31 -4.44 -5.84
N ARG A 78 11.48 -5.01 -4.64
CA ARG A 78 11.00 -6.37 -4.36
C ARG A 78 9.50 -6.28 -4.06
N ALA A 79 8.71 -7.15 -4.66
CA ALA A 79 7.26 -7.10 -4.52
C ALA A 79 6.66 -8.50 -4.33
N ILE A 80 5.60 -8.55 -3.50
CA ILE A 80 4.82 -9.77 -3.28
C ILE A 80 3.34 -9.48 -3.44
N GLY A 81 2.65 -10.34 -4.17
CA GLY A 81 1.20 -10.37 -4.24
C GLY A 81 0.62 -11.41 -3.29
N VAL A 82 -0.33 -10.98 -2.47
CA VAL A 82 -1.12 -11.84 -1.59
C VAL A 82 -2.49 -12.03 -2.24
N GLU A 83 -2.82 -13.26 -2.63
CA GLU A 83 -4.05 -13.58 -3.34
C GLU A 83 -4.67 -14.86 -2.78
N TYR A 84 -5.99 -14.87 -2.64
CA TYR A 84 -6.69 -16.04 -2.11
C TYR A 84 -6.98 -17.10 -3.18
N ASN A 85 -7.25 -16.67 -4.42
CA ASN A 85 -7.55 -17.55 -5.53
C ASN A 85 -6.27 -18.18 -6.11
N PRO A 86 -6.09 -19.51 -6.05
CA PRO A 86 -4.88 -20.16 -6.55
C PRO A 86 -4.69 -20.00 -8.07
N GLU A 87 -5.76 -19.92 -8.87
CA GLU A 87 -5.67 -19.74 -10.32
C GLU A 87 -5.14 -18.34 -10.66
N MET A 88 -5.54 -17.31 -9.90
CA MET A 88 -5.01 -15.96 -10.02
C MET A 88 -3.53 -15.90 -9.61
N VAL A 89 -3.13 -16.63 -8.57
CA VAL A 89 -1.71 -16.74 -8.17
C VAL A 89 -0.87 -17.33 -9.30
N GLU A 90 -1.34 -18.42 -9.94
CA GLU A 90 -0.62 -19.04 -11.05
C GLU A 90 -0.61 -18.14 -12.31
N LEU A 91 -1.70 -17.42 -12.58
CA LEU A 91 -1.75 -16.41 -13.63
C LEU A 91 -0.71 -15.31 -13.38
N SER A 92 -0.65 -14.76 -12.17
CA SER A 92 0.29 -13.71 -11.78
C SER A 92 1.74 -14.15 -11.93
N LYS A 93 2.07 -15.39 -11.58
CA LYS A 93 3.41 -15.97 -11.79
C LYS A 93 3.77 -16.04 -13.26
N ARG A 94 2.83 -16.49 -14.13
CA ARG A 94 3.03 -16.51 -15.59
C ARG A 94 3.23 -15.09 -16.14
N ASN A 95 2.42 -14.14 -15.69
CA ASN A 95 2.53 -12.74 -16.09
C ASN A 95 3.88 -12.13 -15.69
N ALA A 96 4.36 -12.40 -14.48
CA ALA A 96 5.67 -11.93 -14.01
C ALA A 96 6.83 -12.55 -14.80
N ALA A 97 6.74 -13.84 -15.12
CA ALA A 97 7.72 -14.52 -15.97
C ALA A 97 7.75 -13.91 -17.39
N LYS A 98 6.57 -13.71 -18.00
CA LYS A 98 6.42 -13.04 -19.31
C LYS A 98 6.96 -11.61 -19.30
N ALA A 99 6.81 -10.91 -18.18
CA ALA A 99 7.32 -9.55 -17.99
C ALA A 99 8.82 -9.48 -17.66
N GLY A 100 9.50 -10.62 -17.47
CA GLY A 100 10.92 -10.68 -17.14
C GLY A 100 11.27 -10.25 -15.71
N VAL A 101 10.29 -10.24 -14.78
CA VAL A 101 10.49 -9.73 -13.41
C VAL A 101 10.29 -10.79 -12.31
N ALA A 102 10.26 -12.08 -12.67
CA ALA A 102 10.04 -13.17 -11.71
C ALA A 102 11.09 -13.22 -10.57
N GLY A 103 12.28 -12.66 -10.76
CA GLY A 103 13.31 -12.55 -9.71
C GLY A 103 13.00 -11.51 -8.63
N LYS A 104 12.06 -10.59 -8.88
CA LYS A 104 11.66 -9.51 -7.94
C LYS A 104 10.18 -9.53 -7.58
N ALA A 105 9.35 -10.18 -8.39
CA ALA A 105 7.90 -10.34 -8.19
C ALA A 105 7.59 -11.76 -7.73
N SER A 106 6.96 -11.91 -6.59
CA SER A 106 6.50 -13.19 -6.05
C SER A 106 5.01 -13.15 -5.72
N PHE A 107 4.36 -14.31 -5.67
CA PHE A 107 2.93 -14.41 -5.40
C PHE A 107 2.66 -15.61 -4.50
N VAL A 108 1.79 -15.40 -3.51
CA VAL A 108 1.43 -16.43 -2.55
C VAL A 108 -0.09 -16.56 -2.45
N LYS A 109 -0.56 -17.80 -2.37
CA LYS A 109 -1.94 -18.10 -1.99
C LYS A 109 -2.06 -17.92 -0.48
N ALA A 110 -2.70 -16.85 -0.03
CA ALA A 110 -2.88 -16.59 1.39
C ALA A 110 -4.13 -15.74 1.67
N ASP A 111 -4.57 -15.79 2.92
CA ASP A 111 -5.59 -14.89 3.45
C ASP A 111 -4.91 -13.58 3.90
N LEU A 112 -5.30 -12.46 3.30
CA LEU A 112 -4.74 -11.13 3.60
C LEU A 112 -4.90 -10.73 5.09
N PHE A 113 -5.96 -11.23 5.76
CA PHE A 113 -6.17 -10.97 7.18
C PHE A 113 -5.20 -11.74 8.09
N LYS A 114 -4.58 -12.81 7.59
CA LYS A 114 -3.62 -13.66 8.33
C LYS A 114 -2.17 -13.44 7.90
N THR A 115 -1.96 -12.69 6.81
CA THR A 115 -0.62 -12.41 6.27
C THR A 115 0.15 -11.47 7.18
N ASP A 116 1.43 -11.75 7.43
CA ASP A 116 2.33 -10.82 8.12
C ASP A 116 2.65 -9.63 7.21
N LEU A 117 2.25 -8.43 7.64
CA LEU A 117 2.46 -7.17 6.93
C LEU A 117 3.74 -6.44 7.35
N SER A 118 4.44 -6.91 8.39
CA SER A 118 5.51 -6.17 9.09
C SER A 118 6.71 -5.82 8.20
N ARG A 119 6.94 -6.60 7.14
CA ARG A 119 8.05 -6.41 6.19
C ARG A 119 7.77 -5.34 5.13
N ALA A 120 6.51 -4.96 4.92
CA ALA A 120 6.14 -4.04 3.87
C ALA A 120 6.60 -2.62 4.19
N SER A 121 7.27 -1.96 3.26
CA SER A 121 7.48 -0.52 3.26
C SER A 121 6.40 0.21 2.47
N VAL A 122 5.73 -0.50 1.54
CA VAL A 122 4.57 -0.05 0.79
C VAL A 122 3.53 -1.17 0.75
N ILE A 123 2.27 -0.84 1.02
CA ILE A 123 1.13 -1.72 0.80
C ILE A 123 0.24 -1.09 -0.25
N THR A 124 -0.17 -1.88 -1.24
CA THR A 124 -1.18 -1.50 -2.24
C THR A 124 -2.40 -2.37 -2.09
N MET A 125 -3.58 -1.83 -2.40
CA MET A 125 -4.84 -2.56 -2.31
C MET A 125 -5.93 -1.94 -3.18
N PHE A 126 -6.80 -2.79 -3.69
CA PHE A 126 -8.07 -2.44 -4.30
C PHE A 126 -9.15 -3.31 -3.68
N LEU A 127 -9.56 -2.96 -2.47
CA LEU A 127 -10.47 -3.71 -1.62
C LEU A 127 -11.61 -2.80 -1.19
N LEU A 128 -12.75 -3.38 -0.79
CA LEU A 128 -13.88 -2.60 -0.26
C LEU A 128 -13.51 -1.90 1.05
N GLU A 129 -14.19 -0.80 1.35
CA GLU A 129 -13.96 0.01 2.55
C GLU A 129 -14.04 -0.79 3.85
N ASP A 130 -15.02 -1.70 3.96
CA ASP A 130 -15.16 -2.57 5.13
C ASP A 130 -13.93 -3.45 5.39
N ILE A 131 -13.29 -3.91 4.31
CA ILE A 131 -12.06 -4.71 4.39
C ILE A 131 -10.90 -3.82 4.81
N ASN A 132 -10.80 -2.62 4.25
CA ASN A 132 -9.79 -1.63 4.62
C ASN A 132 -9.91 -1.25 6.11
N ILE A 133 -11.13 -1.03 6.60
CA ILE A 133 -11.39 -0.74 8.02
C ILE A 133 -10.98 -1.92 8.91
N LYS A 134 -11.24 -3.17 8.50
CA LYS A 134 -10.80 -4.36 9.25
C LYS A 134 -9.28 -4.51 9.27
N LEU A 135 -8.57 -4.09 8.20
CA LEU A 135 -7.10 -4.12 8.14
C LEU A 135 -6.45 -2.97 8.90
N ARG A 136 -7.11 -1.83 9.02
CA ARG A 136 -6.60 -0.58 9.60
C ARG A 136 -5.91 -0.75 10.96
N PRO A 137 -6.43 -1.50 11.94
CA PRO A 137 -5.76 -1.68 13.24
C PRO A 137 -4.38 -2.34 13.11
N ARG A 138 -4.21 -3.27 12.15
CA ARG A 138 -2.94 -3.93 11.88
C ARG A 138 -1.98 -3.01 11.11
N ILE A 139 -2.51 -2.24 10.17
CA ILE A 139 -1.76 -1.25 9.38
C ILE A 139 -1.18 -0.18 10.30
N LEU A 140 -1.95 0.32 11.28
CA LEU A 140 -1.51 1.32 12.25
C LEU A 140 -0.42 0.81 13.22
N GLN A 141 -0.14 -0.50 13.24
CA GLN A 141 0.96 -1.09 14.02
C GLN A 141 2.25 -1.25 13.20
N LEU A 142 2.21 -0.96 11.90
CA LEU A 142 3.39 -1.03 11.04
C LEU A 142 4.39 0.07 11.41
N LYS A 143 5.60 -0.08 10.88
CA LYS A 143 6.67 0.91 11.08
C LYS A 143 6.18 2.29 10.61
N PRO A 144 6.38 3.35 11.43
CA PRO A 144 6.11 4.72 10.99
C PRO A 144 6.81 5.02 9.65
N GLY A 145 6.08 5.68 8.74
CA GLY A 145 6.56 5.93 7.39
C GLY A 145 6.21 4.84 6.37
N THR A 146 5.64 3.69 6.78
CA THR A 146 5.05 2.73 5.83
C THR A 146 3.94 3.42 5.05
N ARG A 147 3.95 3.28 3.72
CA ARG A 147 3.03 3.94 2.80
C ARG A 147 1.96 2.96 2.35
N ILE A 148 0.70 3.36 2.48
CA ILE A 148 -0.45 2.55 2.10
C ILE A 148 -1.16 3.27 0.95
N VAL A 149 -1.38 2.60 -0.17
CA VAL A 149 -2.11 3.18 -1.30
C VAL A 149 -3.29 2.31 -1.66
N SER A 150 -4.48 2.89 -1.61
CA SER A 150 -5.72 2.25 -2.01
C SER A 150 -6.25 2.84 -3.31
N ASN A 151 -6.75 1.98 -4.19
CA ASN A 151 -7.62 2.42 -5.27
C ASN A 151 -9.01 2.70 -4.69
N THR A 152 -9.46 3.95 -4.79
CA THR A 152 -10.79 4.51 -4.51
C THR A 152 -11.32 4.32 -3.09
N PHE A 153 -11.22 3.15 -2.47
CA PHE A 153 -11.85 2.87 -1.19
C PHE A 153 -11.05 3.40 0.00
N THR A 154 -11.74 4.05 0.92
CA THR A 154 -11.17 4.73 2.09
C THR A 154 -10.87 3.74 3.24
N MET A 155 -10.34 4.27 4.35
CA MET A 155 -10.16 3.55 5.62
C MET A 155 -11.09 4.11 6.71
N GLY A 156 -12.34 4.46 6.33
CA GLY A 156 -13.30 5.07 7.24
C GLY A 156 -12.85 6.47 7.66
N ASP A 157 -12.84 6.73 8.96
CA ASP A 157 -12.48 8.02 9.56
C ASP A 157 -10.97 8.33 9.60
N TRP A 158 -10.11 7.41 9.13
CA TRP A 158 -8.71 7.73 8.87
C TRP A 158 -8.56 8.38 7.49
N GLU A 159 -8.55 9.70 7.45
CA GLU A 159 -8.43 10.46 6.20
C GLU A 159 -7.09 10.21 5.50
N ALA A 160 -7.12 10.16 4.17
CA ALA A 160 -5.91 10.00 3.37
C ALA A 160 -5.00 11.25 3.46
N ASP A 161 -3.68 11.02 3.50
CA ASP A 161 -2.67 12.09 3.46
C ASP A 161 -2.62 12.78 2.09
N GLN A 162 -2.92 12.03 1.03
CA GLN A 162 -2.97 12.54 -0.35
C GLN A 162 -4.02 11.79 -1.16
N LYS A 163 -4.62 12.49 -2.12
CA LYS A 163 -5.57 11.96 -3.09
C LYS A 163 -5.17 12.42 -4.49
N SER A 164 -5.28 11.52 -5.47
CA SER A 164 -5.05 11.84 -6.88
C SER A 164 -6.02 11.05 -7.75
N THR A 165 -6.79 11.75 -8.56
CA THR A 165 -7.73 11.14 -9.52
C THR A 165 -7.12 11.24 -10.92
N ILE A 166 -7.27 10.17 -11.72
CA ILE A 166 -6.93 10.15 -13.14
C ILE A 166 -8.21 10.43 -13.91
N GLU A 167 -8.12 11.33 -14.87
CA GLU A 167 -9.21 11.73 -15.76
C GLU A 167 -8.95 11.27 -17.20
N GLY A 168 -10.01 11.19 -17.99
CA GLY A 168 -9.96 10.87 -19.41
C GLY A 168 -9.91 9.37 -19.72
N GLU A 169 -9.59 9.04 -20.97
CA GLU A 169 -9.63 7.68 -21.53
C GLU A 169 -8.74 6.66 -20.80
N SER A 170 -7.74 7.13 -20.05
CA SER A 170 -6.84 6.26 -19.27
C SER A 170 -7.53 5.58 -18.08
N CYS A 171 -8.69 6.09 -17.68
CA CYS A 171 -9.51 5.55 -16.61
C CYS A 171 -10.96 6.06 -16.78
N ASP A 172 -11.77 5.31 -17.49
CA ASP A 172 -13.14 5.64 -17.86
C ASP A 172 -14.21 5.15 -16.86
N GLY A 173 -13.77 4.66 -15.71
CA GLY A 173 -14.64 4.06 -14.68
C GLY A 173 -14.74 4.84 -13.39
N SER A 174 -15.51 4.30 -12.46
CA SER A 174 -15.73 4.89 -11.13
C SER A 174 -14.53 4.75 -10.19
N TRP A 175 -13.52 3.93 -10.54
CA TRP A 175 -12.40 3.56 -9.66
C TRP A 175 -11.08 4.10 -10.20
N CYS A 176 -10.98 5.43 -10.27
CA CYS A 176 -9.84 6.15 -10.86
C CYS A 176 -9.09 7.03 -9.84
N THR A 177 -9.30 6.80 -8.56
CA THR A 177 -8.71 7.64 -7.50
C THR A 177 -7.71 6.83 -6.67
N ALA A 178 -6.47 7.29 -6.62
CA ALA A 178 -5.48 6.80 -5.66
C ALA A 178 -5.54 7.60 -4.36
N LEU A 179 -5.57 6.88 -3.24
CA LEU A 179 -5.57 7.42 -1.88
C LEU A 179 -4.31 6.93 -1.16
N LEU A 180 -3.52 7.84 -0.60
CA LEU A 180 -2.28 7.52 0.11
C LEU A 180 -2.41 7.85 1.59
N TRP A 181 -2.02 6.92 2.45
CA TRP A 181 -1.77 7.12 3.88
C TRP A 181 -0.33 6.80 4.21
N ILE A 182 0.23 7.52 5.18
CA ILE A 182 1.55 7.26 5.74
C ILE A 182 1.37 6.92 7.20
N VAL A 183 1.77 5.72 7.59
CA VAL A 183 1.64 5.27 8.99
C VAL A 183 2.34 6.26 9.91
N PRO A 184 1.61 6.91 10.84
CA PRO A 184 2.20 7.89 11.74
C PRO A 184 2.91 7.23 12.92
N ALA A 185 3.97 7.84 13.41
CA ALA A 185 4.52 7.50 14.71
C ALA A 185 3.51 7.79 15.83
N ARG A 186 3.58 7.03 16.91
CA ARG A 186 2.79 7.28 18.12
C ARG A 186 3.50 8.36 18.94
N VAL A 187 2.84 9.52 19.06
CA VAL A 187 3.41 10.70 19.73
C VAL A 187 2.52 11.21 20.85
N ALA A 188 1.36 10.59 21.11
CA ALA A 188 0.48 10.98 22.19
C ALA A 188 1.19 10.87 23.55
N GLY A 189 0.93 11.81 24.44
CA GLY A 189 1.52 11.86 25.77
C GLY A 189 2.14 13.21 26.08
N THR A 190 2.90 13.27 27.18
CA THR A 190 3.59 14.48 27.61
C THR A 190 5.08 14.35 27.32
N HIS A 191 5.61 15.35 26.63
CA HIS A 191 7.03 15.46 26.27
C HIS A 191 7.65 16.67 26.95
N ARG A 192 8.76 16.46 27.67
CA ARG A 192 9.56 17.55 28.22
C ARG A 192 10.59 17.97 27.20
N LEU A 193 10.51 19.23 26.79
CA LEU A 193 11.35 19.85 25.76
C LEU A 193 12.13 20.99 26.36
N PRO A 194 13.26 21.41 25.80
CA PRO A 194 13.98 22.62 26.24
C PRO A 194 13.09 23.88 26.23
N GLN A 195 12.10 23.92 25.33
CA GLN A 195 11.16 25.03 25.18
C GLN A 195 10.02 24.99 26.22
N GLY A 196 9.81 23.88 26.91
CA GLY A 196 8.70 23.71 27.85
C GLY A 196 8.10 22.30 27.84
N GLU A 197 6.87 22.19 28.30
CA GLU A 197 6.14 20.91 28.38
C GLU A 197 5.07 20.87 27.29
N LEU A 198 5.15 19.84 26.46
CA LEU A 198 4.26 19.58 25.34
C LEU A 198 3.35 18.41 25.67
N THR A 199 2.04 18.59 25.68
CA THR A 199 1.06 17.52 25.85
C THR A 199 0.31 17.30 24.54
N LEU A 200 0.38 16.09 24.00
CA LEU A 200 -0.21 15.71 22.71
C LEU A 200 -1.34 14.69 22.89
N LYS A 201 -2.46 14.95 22.24
CA LYS A 201 -3.49 13.97 21.90
C LYS A 201 -3.36 13.67 20.41
N GLN A 202 -3.54 12.41 20.03
CA GLN A 202 -3.38 11.96 18.65
C GLN A 202 -4.57 11.14 18.21
N GLN A 203 -5.12 11.50 17.05
CA GLN A 203 -6.07 10.68 16.30
C GLN A 203 -5.47 10.46 14.91
N TYR A 204 -5.02 9.24 14.64
CA TYR A 204 -4.27 8.90 13.44
C TYR A 204 -3.05 9.82 13.23
N GLN A 205 -3.02 10.58 12.13
CA GLN A 205 -1.98 11.56 11.84
C GLN A 205 -2.26 12.95 12.46
N MET A 206 -3.45 13.21 13.00
CA MET A 206 -3.83 14.51 13.52
C MET A 206 -3.46 14.65 14.98
N LEU A 207 -2.96 15.85 15.33
CA LEU A 207 -2.56 16.19 16.69
C LEU A 207 -3.36 17.38 17.21
N THR A 208 -3.75 17.26 18.48
CA THR A 208 -4.22 18.38 19.29
C THR A 208 -3.51 18.34 20.65
N GLY A 209 -3.60 19.41 21.41
CA GLY A 209 -2.99 19.42 22.74
C GLY A 209 -2.59 20.81 23.21
N SER A 210 -1.52 20.90 23.99
CA SER A 210 -1.01 22.18 24.50
C SER A 210 0.50 22.20 24.65
N LEU A 211 1.08 23.39 24.49
CA LEU A 211 2.47 23.71 24.82
C LEU A 211 2.50 24.69 25.97
N ARG A 212 3.13 24.30 27.10
CA ARG A 212 3.38 25.17 28.24
C ARG A 212 4.84 25.68 28.18
N THR A 213 5.02 26.98 27.97
CA THR A 213 6.33 27.63 27.86
C THR A 213 6.26 29.03 28.44
N GLY A 214 7.31 29.49 29.13
CA GLY A 214 7.40 30.83 29.71
C GLY A 214 6.24 31.16 30.68
N GLY A 215 5.73 30.18 31.44
CA GLY A 215 4.57 30.34 32.33
C GLY A 215 3.22 30.44 31.65
N LYS A 216 3.14 30.34 30.33
CA LYS A 216 1.92 30.40 29.51
C LYS A 216 1.62 29.05 28.89
N THR A 217 0.34 28.77 28.69
CA THR A 217 -0.14 27.55 27.99
C THR A 217 -0.84 27.94 26.69
N PHE A 218 -0.42 27.36 25.59
CA PHE A 218 -0.95 27.59 24.26
C PHE A 218 -1.60 26.30 23.75
N ALA A 219 -2.83 26.36 23.30
CA ALA A 219 -3.44 25.27 22.54
C ALA A 219 -2.66 25.04 21.24
N LEU A 220 -2.64 23.80 20.78
CA LEU A 220 -1.97 23.43 19.53
C LEU A 220 -2.82 22.51 18.66
N GLU A 221 -2.56 22.63 17.37
CA GLU A 221 -3.01 21.71 16.33
C GLU A 221 -1.82 21.36 15.46
N GLY A 222 -1.80 20.10 14.97
CA GLY A 222 -0.65 19.63 14.21
C GLY A 222 -0.88 18.30 13.52
N ARG A 223 0.20 17.73 13.03
CA ARG A 223 0.18 16.49 12.23
C ARG A 223 1.46 15.68 12.41
N VAL A 224 1.30 14.36 12.30
CA VAL A 224 2.41 13.39 12.21
C VAL A 224 2.42 12.79 10.81
N ARG A 225 3.58 12.76 10.16
CA ARG A 225 3.77 12.07 8.87
C ARG A 225 4.97 11.14 8.98
N GLY A 226 4.71 9.84 9.11
CA GLY A 226 5.76 8.92 9.50
C GLY A 226 6.31 9.29 10.87
N GLU A 227 7.58 9.59 10.96
CA GLU A 227 8.24 10.06 12.18
C GLU A 227 8.26 11.60 12.32
N GLU A 228 7.92 12.32 11.26
CA GLU A 228 7.93 13.79 11.25
C GLU A 228 6.70 14.35 11.99
N VAL A 229 6.93 15.27 12.91
CA VAL A 229 5.91 15.95 13.71
C VAL A 229 5.93 17.42 13.39
N SER A 230 4.77 18.00 13.15
CA SER A 230 4.62 19.45 12.96
C SER A 230 3.37 19.96 13.66
N PHE A 231 3.45 21.12 14.32
CA PHE A 231 2.29 21.74 14.97
C PHE A 231 2.44 23.26 15.07
N THR A 232 1.34 23.92 15.33
CA THR A 232 1.32 25.36 15.61
C THR A 232 0.82 25.58 17.03
N ALA A 233 1.51 26.42 17.81
CA ALA A 233 1.14 26.82 19.16
C ALA A 233 1.49 28.31 19.39
N GLY A 234 0.54 29.10 19.92
CA GLY A 234 0.75 30.53 20.16
C GLY A 234 1.16 31.31 18.91
N GLY A 235 0.65 30.93 17.74
CA GLY A 235 0.99 31.53 16.44
C GLY A 235 2.37 31.15 15.88
N ARG A 236 3.13 30.31 16.56
CA ARG A 236 4.44 29.80 16.09
C ARG A 236 4.33 28.39 15.56
N LYS A 237 5.08 28.10 14.49
CA LYS A 237 5.20 26.77 13.89
C LYS A 237 6.38 26.03 14.52
N TYR A 238 6.15 24.77 14.83
CA TYR A 238 7.14 23.85 15.38
C TYR A 238 7.24 22.63 14.45
N ALA A 239 8.45 22.14 14.27
CA ALA A 239 8.71 20.91 13.53
C ALA A 239 9.71 20.07 14.29
N GLY A 240 9.58 18.74 14.19
CA GLY A 240 10.47 17.81 14.85
C GLY A 240 10.31 16.41 14.32
N ARG A 241 10.93 15.47 15.00
CA ARG A 241 10.90 14.06 14.63
C ARG A 241 10.83 13.17 15.88
N MET A 242 10.11 12.06 15.75
CA MET A 242 10.21 10.98 16.74
C MET A 242 11.45 10.15 16.46
N ASN A 243 12.30 10.00 17.45
CA ASN A 243 13.55 9.25 17.36
C ASN A 243 13.63 8.29 18.56
N GLY A 244 13.49 6.96 18.30
CA GLY A 244 13.55 5.96 19.38
C GLY A 244 12.57 6.18 20.53
N GLY A 245 11.38 6.77 20.29
CA GLY A 245 10.39 7.09 21.32
C GLY A 245 10.53 8.50 21.94
N THR A 246 11.55 9.26 21.57
CA THR A 246 11.77 10.65 22.01
C THR A 246 11.38 11.63 20.92
N LEU A 247 10.65 12.69 21.26
CA LEU A 247 10.34 13.77 20.34
C LEU A 247 11.45 14.85 20.41
N GLU A 248 12.09 15.08 19.29
CA GLU A 248 13.10 16.11 19.10
C GLU A 248 12.52 17.22 18.23
N LEU A 249 12.41 18.46 18.76
CA LEU A 249 12.03 19.65 17.98
C LEU A 249 13.28 20.33 17.41
N LYS A 250 13.11 20.87 16.21
CA LYS A 250 14.12 21.69 15.52
C LYS A 250 13.91 23.16 15.78
#